data_697a8a76f8c0f1c00839a12bf1d2b656
#
_entry.id   697a8a76f8c0f1c00839a12bf1d2b656
#
_cell.length_a   1.000
_cell.length_b   1.000
_cell.length_c   1.000
_cell.angle_alpha   90.00
_cell.angle_beta   90.00
_cell.angle_gamma   90.00
#
_symmetry.space_group_name_H-M   'P 1'
#
loop_
_entity.id
_entity.type
_entity.pdbx_description
1 polymer ?
#
loop_
_entity_poly.entity_id
_entity_poly.type
_entity_poly.pdbx_seq_one_letter_code
_entity_poly.pdbx_strand_id
1 'polypeptide(L)'
;MSSTTKLNGVRLGRMIIAGANELASNKQLVDAMNVFPVPDGDTGTNMSLTVMAAAREAEKNGSLQVADIAKAASGGALRGARGNSGVITSQIFRGFAKALEGMEEAGVQELAVAAEQAVKTAYKAVMKPKEGTILTVARGCAEAAVRLAEETDEIEVFLKGIIEDGHKILAQTPEMLPVLKQAGVVDAGGRGLLYILEGALKQLGGDLPVTLQDGQSTAAAPETNFASLASVENESITFGYCTEFFINVDHPDEAVTTGLKAYLGTIGDSIVCVADDDIIKIHVHTDHPGLAIEKALTIGSLSGLKIDNMREQHTNKINFSAEAPKAEAPKAEQPKKDVGFVSISAGEGLTKIFKNLGVDEVIEGGQTMNPSTEDILNAVDKINAEHIFILPNNKNIILAAEQAAKLSEEKKLHVIPSRSVPEGISAMFCYEHDADPDEMEAAMKDAIQQVDTATVTSAVRDTSIGDKQIKEGNILGMLNDEIEVVAEDVMEGTKELLRNAITEESEVVSIYYGADTAEEDAKELSAFIEEEFPDCEVEVQDGGQPLYYYIISIE
;
A
#
# COMPACT_ATOMS: atom_id res chain seq x y z
N MET A 1 32.87 -20.17 -14.65
CA MET A 1 31.70 -20.17 -13.75
C MET A 1 30.92 -21.43 -14.10
N SER A 2 30.45 -22.22 -13.13
CA SER A 2 29.66 -23.43 -13.41
C SER A 2 28.28 -22.97 -13.91
N SER A 3 27.87 -23.39 -15.12
CA SER A 3 26.56 -23.06 -15.67
C SER A 3 25.47 -23.68 -14.80
N THR A 4 24.51 -22.90 -14.36
CA THR A 4 23.37 -23.36 -13.56
C THR A 4 22.24 -23.75 -14.49
N THR A 5 21.97 -25.06 -14.60
CA THR A 5 20.91 -25.61 -15.47
C THR A 5 19.64 -25.97 -14.71
N LYS A 6 19.70 -26.04 -13.37
CA LYS A 6 18.57 -26.34 -12.48
C LYS A 6 18.60 -25.49 -11.23
N LEU A 7 17.42 -25.06 -10.80
CA LEU A 7 17.18 -24.42 -9.51
C LEU A 7 16.62 -25.44 -8.52
N ASN A 8 17.15 -25.43 -7.31
CA ASN A 8 16.53 -26.05 -6.14
C ASN A 8 15.82 -24.97 -5.29
N GLY A 9 15.09 -25.43 -4.27
CA GLY A 9 14.32 -24.51 -3.42
C GLY A 9 15.17 -23.43 -2.75
N VAL A 10 16.37 -23.74 -2.25
CA VAL A 10 17.25 -22.75 -1.60
C VAL A 10 17.65 -21.63 -2.56
N ARG A 11 17.99 -21.97 -3.81
CA ARG A 11 18.33 -20.96 -4.82
C ARG A 11 17.12 -20.12 -5.19
N LEU A 12 15.95 -20.76 -5.40
CA LEU A 12 14.70 -20.03 -5.67
C LEU A 12 14.35 -19.08 -4.52
N GLY A 13 14.45 -19.52 -3.26
CA GLY A 13 14.20 -18.67 -2.11
C GLY A 13 15.10 -17.43 -2.06
N ARG A 14 16.41 -17.62 -2.31
CA ARG A 14 17.38 -16.50 -2.39
C ARG A 14 17.07 -15.54 -3.54
N MET A 15 16.64 -16.04 -4.69
CA MET A 15 16.23 -15.21 -5.83
C MET A 15 15.00 -14.37 -5.49
N ILE A 16 14.02 -14.93 -4.80
CA ILE A 16 12.81 -14.21 -4.35
C ILE A 16 13.20 -13.10 -3.36
N ILE A 17 14.07 -13.40 -2.39
CA ILE A 17 14.56 -12.42 -1.41
C ILE A 17 15.32 -11.28 -2.11
N ALA A 18 16.22 -11.61 -3.04
CA ALA A 18 16.96 -10.59 -3.79
C ALA A 18 16.05 -9.73 -4.67
N GLY A 19 15.03 -10.32 -5.29
CA GLY A 19 14.01 -9.60 -6.04
C GLY A 19 13.20 -8.65 -5.17
N ALA A 20 12.83 -9.08 -3.96
CA ALA A 20 12.14 -8.25 -2.98
C ALA A 20 13.00 -7.04 -2.56
N ASN A 21 14.27 -7.26 -2.25
CA ASN A 21 15.21 -6.20 -1.88
C ASN A 21 15.45 -5.20 -3.03
N GLU A 22 15.61 -5.69 -4.26
CA GLU A 22 15.81 -4.83 -5.44
C GLU A 22 14.60 -3.92 -5.68
N LEU A 23 13.38 -4.47 -5.59
CA LEU A 23 12.15 -3.69 -5.70
C LEU A 23 12.02 -2.69 -4.55
N ALA A 24 12.30 -3.10 -3.31
CA ALA A 24 12.23 -2.23 -2.13
C ALA A 24 13.18 -1.03 -2.23
N SER A 25 14.40 -1.27 -2.76
CA SER A 25 15.39 -0.21 -3.00
C SER A 25 14.96 0.79 -4.07
N ASN A 26 14.10 0.38 -5.00
CA ASN A 26 13.63 1.20 -6.13
C ASN A 26 12.15 1.61 -6.01
N LYS A 27 11.48 1.34 -4.88
CA LYS A 27 10.03 1.56 -4.73
C LYS A 27 9.61 3.00 -5.02
N GLN A 28 10.38 4.00 -4.57
CA GLN A 28 10.09 5.41 -4.80
C GLN A 28 10.12 5.79 -6.30
N LEU A 29 11.03 5.18 -7.08
CA LEU A 29 11.06 5.37 -8.52
C LEU A 29 9.81 4.76 -9.19
N VAL A 30 9.35 3.61 -8.71
CA VAL A 30 8.12 2.97 -9.20
C VAL A 30 6.89 3.80 -8.80
N ASP A 31 6.84 4.29 -7.56
CA ASP A 31 5.77 5.19 -7.08
C ASP A 31 5.70 6.47 -7.93
N ALA A 32 6.84 7.06 -8.28
CA ALA A 32 6.90 8.24 -9.15
C ALA A 32 6.38 8.01 -10.58
N MET A 33 6.41 6.76 -11.08
CA MET A 33 5.87 6.39 -12.40
C MET A 33 4.37 6.07 -12.35
N ASN A 34 3.77 5.97 -11.17
CA ASN A 34 2.37 5.59 -11.01
C ASN A 34 1.43 6.72 -11.44
N VAL A 35 0.81 6.56 -12.61
CA VAL A 35 -0.19 7.49 -13.18
C VAL A 35 -1.45 6.77 -13.63
N PHE A 36 -1.51 5.44 -13.50
CA PHE A 36 -2.63 4.60 -13.91
C PHE A 36 -2.83 3.42 -12.95
N PRO A 37 -4.07 3.05 -12.58
CA PRO A 37 -5.35 3.68 -12.97
C PRO A 37 -5.60 5.04 -12.30
N VAL A 38 -4.88 5.34 -11.23
CA VAL A 38 -4.92 6.60 -10.46
C VAL A 38 -3.49 7.04 -10.17
N PRO A 39 -3.17 8.32 -10.23
CA PRO A 39 -1.84 8.83 -9.91
C PRO A 39 -1.61 8.99 -8.40
N ASP A 40 -1.92 7.95 -7.59
CA ASP A 40 -1.79 7.93 -6.13
C ASP A 40 -0.37 7.64 -5.63
N GLY A 41 0.55 7.29 -6.54
CA GLY A 41 1.97 7.13 -6.23
C GLY A 41 2.29 5.99 -5.26
N ASP A 42 1.49 4.92 -5.23
CA ASP A 42 1.61 3.83 -4.26
C ASP A 42 1.99 2.46 -4.86
N THR A 43 2.10 2.35 -6.18
CA THR A 43 2.35 1.09 -6.89
C THR A 43 3.62 0.39 -6.40
N GLY A 44 4.73 1.12 -6.26
CA GLY A 44 6.01 0.58 -5.79
C GLY A 44 5.94 0.12 -4.33
N THR A 45 5.27 0.91 -3.51
CA THR A 45 5.03 0.60 -2.09
C THR A 45 4.18 -0.66 -1.94
N ASN A 46 3.04 -0.75 -2.62
CA ASN A 46 2.13 -1.91 -2.57
C ASN A 46 2.81 -3.20 -3.08
N MET A 47 3.50 -3.13 -4.22
CA MET A 47 4.24 -4.26 -4.76
C MET A 47 5.38 -4.68 -3.83
N SER A 48 6.15 -3.73 -3.29
CA SER A 48 7.26 -4.01 -2.38
C SER A 48 6.77 -4.74 -1.12
N LEU A 49 5.73 -4.24 -0.46
CA LEU A 49 5.16 -4.89 0.74
C LEU A 49 4.64 -6.30 0.43
N THR A 50 4.02 -6.50 -0.73
CA THR A 50 3.51 -7.80 -1.18
C THR A 50 4.65 -8.79 -1.41
N VAL A 51 5.72 -8.38 -2.11
CA VAL A 51 6.85 -9.27 -2.43
C VAL A 51 7.72 -9.52 -1.21
N MET A 52 7.83 -8.55 -0.27
CA MET A 52 8.48 -8.76 1.03
C MET A 52 7.75 -9.81 1.87
N ALA A 53 6.42 -9.83 1.85
CA ALA A 53 5.64 -10.88 2.51
C ALA A 53 5.89 -12.27 1.87
N ALA A 54 5.98 -12.35 0.54
CA ALA A 54 6.37 -13.56 -0.18
C ALA A 54 7.77 -14.05 0.23
N ALA A 55 8.73 -13.14 0.29
CA ALA A 55 10.11 -13.44 0.61
C ALA A 55 10.28 -13.92 2.08
N ARG A 56 9.56 -13.33 3.04
CA ARG A 56 9.55 -13.78 4.43
C ARG A 56 9.06 -15.22 4.58
N GLU A 57 8.00 -15.59 3.88
CA GLU A 57 7.49 -16.96 3.94
C GLU A 57 8.42 -17.96 3.22
N ALA A 58 9.04 -17.56 2.10
CA ALA A 58 10.05 -18.36 1.43
C ALA A 58 11.29 -18.60 2.32
N GLU A 59 11.77 -17.56 3.02
CA GLU A 59 12.91 -17.63 3.95
C GLU A 59 12.62 -18.54 5.14
N LYS A 60 11.43 -18.42 5.77
CA LYS A 60 11.00 -19.30 6.88
C LYS A 60 10.91 -20.76 6.48
N ASN A 61 10.47 -21.05 5.25
CA ASN A 61 10.26 -22.41 4.78
C ASN A 61 11.58 -23.16 4.62
N GLY A 62 12.57 -22.56 3.94
CA GLY A 62 13.93 -23.09 3.79
C GLY A 62 14.05 -24.45 3.12
N SER A 63 12.99 -24.97 2.46
CA SER A 63 12.98 -26.26 1.80
C SER A 63 13.98 -26.36 0.65
N LEU A 64 14.46 -27.57 0.37
CA LEU A 64 15.28 -27.86 -0.81
C LEU A 64 14.43 -27.99 -2.09
N GLN A 65 13.11 -28.21 -1.98
CA GLN A 65 12.20 -28.39 -3.10
C GLN A 65 11.70 -27.04 -3.61
N VAL A 66 11.74 -26.82 -4.92
CA VAL A 66 11.23 -25.58 -5.54
C VAL A 66 9.72 -25.42 -5.32
N ALA A 67 8.95 -26.51 -5.31
CA ALA A 67 7.52 -26.53 -5.08
C ALA A 67 7.15 -25.91 -3.72
N ASP A 68 7.86 -26.30 -2.65
CA ASP A 68 7.57 -25.82 -1.30
C ASP A 68 7.87 -24.33 -1.14
N ILE A 69 8.99 -23.88 -1.68
CA ILE A 69 9.38 -22.47 -1.65
C ILE A 69 8.42 -21.62 -2.48
N ALA A 70 8.08 -22.06 -3.69
CA ALA A 70 7.12 -21.35 -4.55
C ALA A 70 5.74 -21.26 -3.87
N LYS A 71 5.27 -22.34 -3.23
CA LYS A 71 4.02 -22.38 -2.48
C LYS A 71 4.05 -21.43 -1.28
N ALA A 72 5.13 -21.44 -0.49
CA ALA A 72 5.31 -20.54 0.65
C ALA A 72 5.31 -19.06 0.21
N ALA A 73 6.09 -18.72 -0.83
CA ALA A 73 6.12 -17.39 -1.39
C ALA A 73 4.74 -16.94 -1.92
N SER A 74 4.03 -17.81 -2.63
CA SER A 74 2.68 -17.57 -3.10
C SER A 74 1.71 -17.27 -1.94
N GLY A 75 1.74 -18.07 -0.88
CA GLY A 75 0.93 -17.87 0.32
C GLY A 75 1.22 -16.53 1.01
N GLY A 76 2.51 -16.19 1.14
CA GLY A 76 2.95 -14.90 1.69
C GLY A 76 2.49 -13.72 0.83
N ALA A 77 2.70 -13.79 -0.50
CA ALA A 77 2.23 -12.77 -1.43
C ALA A 77 0.71 -12.57 -1.36
N LEU A 78 -0.04 -13.67 -1.25
CA LEU A 78 -1.51 -13.63 -1.21
C LEU A 78 -2.03 -12.90 0.03
N ARG A 79 -1.50 -13.23 1.21
CA ARG A 79 -1.89 -12.59 2.48
C ARG A 79 -1.39 -11.14 2.57
N GLY A 80 -0.18 -10.88 2.10
CA GLY A 80 0.44 -9.55 2.12
C GLY A 80 0.03 -8.65 0.96
N ALA A 81 -0.86 -9.07 0.06
CA ALA A 81 -1.26 -8.30 -1.12
C ALA A 81 -1.95 -6.99 -0.73
N ARG A 82 -1.47 -5.89 -1.32
CA ARG A 82 -1.99 -4.53 -1.08
C ARG A 82 -2.27 -3.84 -2.42
N GLY A 83 -3.38 -3.14 -2.50
CA GLY A 83 -3.80 -2.43 -3.70
C GLY A 83 -3.88 -3.34 -4.95
N ASN A 84 -4.22 -2.75 -6.08
CA ASN A 84 -4.36 -3.50 -7.35
C ASN A 84 -3.04 -4.14 -7.79
N SER A 85 -1.93 -3.41 -7.70
CA SER A 85 -0.61 -3.87 -8.13
C SER A 85 -0.10 -5.03 -7.28
N GLY A 86 -0.30 -4.99 -5.96
CA GLY A 86 0.05 -6.09 -5.06
C GLY A 86 -0.81 -7.32 -5.30
N VAL A 87 -2.12 -7.18 -5.49
CA VAL A 87 -2.99 -8.31 -5.81
C VAL A 87 -2.59 -8.98 -7.12
N ILE A 88 -2.34 -8.21 -8.19
CA ILE A 88 -1.88 -8.77 -9.47
C ILE A 88 -0.54 -9.49 -9.29
N THR A 89 0.40 -8.90 -8.57
CA THR A 89 1.70 -9.52 -8.25
C THR A 89 1.50 -10.83 -7.49
N SER A 90 0.60 -10.89 -6.51
CA SER A 90 0.30 -12.11 -5.76
C SER A 90 -0.25 -13.22 -6.67
N GLN A 91 -1.05 -12.87 -7.68
CA GLN A 91 -1.57 -13.84 -8.64
C GLN A 91 -0.50 -14.35 -9.62
N ILE A 92 0.51 -13.52 -9.95
CA ILE A 92 1.71 -13.97 -10.68
C ILE A 92 2.44 -15.04 -9.85
N PHE A 93 2.71 -14.79 -8.57
CA PHE A 93 3.31 -15.78 -7.66
C PHE A 93 2.47 -17.06 -7.54
N ARG A 94 1.14 -16.92 -7.47
CA ARG A 94 0.22 -18.06 -7.38
C ARG A 94 0.26 -18.94 -8.62
N GLY A 95 0.23 -18.35 -9.80
CA GLY A 95 0.30 -19.09 -11.06
C GLY A 95 1.65 -19.79 -11.23
N PHE A 96 2.74 -19.10 -10.87
CA PHE A 96 4.10 -19.66 -10.87
C PHE A 96 4.22 -20.88 -9.95
N ALA A 97 3.76 -20.76 -8.71
CA ALA A 97 3.78 -21.84 -7.74
C ALA A 97 2.96 -23.05 -8.18
N LYS A 98 1.78 -22.81 -8.78
CA LYS A 98 0.92 -23.88 -9.28
C LYS A 98 1.58 -24.74 -10.36
N ALA A 99 2.37 -24.14 -11.23
CA ALA A 99 3.07 -24.86 -12.29
C ALA A 99 4.26 -25.70 -11.77
N LEU A 100 4.83 -25.30 -10.63
CA LEU A 100 5.95 -26.02 -9.99
C LEU A 100 5.52 -27.05 -8.96
N GLU A 101 4.23 -27.30 -8.80
CA GLU A 101 3.69 -28.23 -7.80
C GLU A 101 4.28 -29.64 -7.96
N GLY A 102 4.80 -30.20 -6.85
CA GLY A 102 5.42 -31.52 -6.80
C GLY A 102 6.84 -31.63 -7.36
N MET A 103 7.46 -30.50 -7.78
CA MET A 103 8.82 -30.52 -8.34
C MET A 103 9.87 -30.32 -7.24
N GLU A 104 10.95 -31.11 -7.30
CA GLU A 104 12.12 -30.92 -6.44
C GLU A 104 13.02 -29.81 -6.97
N GLU A 105 13.28 -29.82 -8.28
CA GLU A 105 14.10 -28.84 -9.00
C GLU A 105 13.38 -28.40 -10.28
N ALA A 106 13.74 -27.21 -10.79
CA ALA A 106 13.22 -26.69 -12.04
C ALA A 106 14.36 -26.22 -12.96
N GLY A 107 14.31 -26.64 -14.22
CA GLY A 107 15.14 -26.12 -15.30
C GLY A 107 14.39 -25.03 -16.10
N VAL A 108 14.98 -24.59 -17.22
CA VAL A 108 14.39 -23.53 -18.05
C VAL A 108 13.03 -23.90 -18.64
N GLN A 109 12.80 -25.20 -18.94
CA GLN A 109 11.52 -25.67 -19.48
C GLN A 109 10.38 -25.55 -18.47
N GLU A 110 10.61 -25.99 -17.23
CA GLU A 110 9.66 -25.89 -16.14
C GLU A 110 9.42 -24.41 -15.76
N LEU A 111 10.45 -23.58 -15.78
CA LEU A 111 10.34 -22.16 -15.51
C LEU A 111 9.56 -21.41 -16.60
N ALA A 112 9.68 -21.78 -17.87
CA ALA A 112 8.89 -21.22 -18.96
C ALA A 112 7.40 -21.57 -18.80
N VAL A 113 7.07 -22.82 -18.49
CA VAL A 113 5.69 -23.23 -18.18
C VAL A 113 5.16 -22.48 -16.96
N ALA A 114 5.99 -22.28 -15.95
CA ALA A 114 5.61 -21.53 -14.76
C ALA A 114 5.34 -20.04 -15.06
N ALA A 115 6.11 -19.41 -15.94
CA ALA A 115 5.88 -18.04 -16.41
C ALA A 115 4.56 -17.92 -17.18
N GLU A 116 4.24 -18.85 -18.10
CA GLU A 116 2.94 -18.86 -18.79
C GLU A 116 1.76 -19.02 -17.82
N GLN A 117 1.87 -19.93 -16.85
CA GLN A 117 0.81 -20.16 -15.87
C GLN A 117 0.64 -18.97 -14.94
N ALA A 118 1.72 -18.26 -14.59
CA ALA A 118 1.69 -17.01 -13.83
C ALA A 118 0.85 -15.96 -14.54
N VAL A 119 1.11 -15.73 -15.83
CA VAL A 119 0.36 -14.78 -16.67
C VAL A 119 -1.11 -15.17 -16.78
N LYS A 120 -1.42 -16.43 -17.10
CA LYS A 120 -2.80 -16.93 -17.18
C LYS A 120 -3.58 -16.69 -15.89
N THR A 121 -2.93 -16.88 -14.75
CA THR A 121 -3.56 -16.67 -13.43
C THR A 121 -3.80 -15.20 -13.15
N ALA A 122 -2.83 -14.33 -13.44
CA ALA A 122 -2.95 -12.89 -13.25
C ALA A 122 -4.06 -12.27 -14.14
N TYR A 123 -4.12 -12.63 -15.43
CA TYR A 123 -5.19 -12.16 -16.33
C TYR A 123 -6.59 -12.58 -15.87
N LYS A 124 -6.75 -13.78 -15.31
CA LYS A 124 -8.03 -14.25 -14.77
C LYS A 124 -8.49 -13.52 -13.51
N ALA A 125 -7.57 -12.92 -12.78
CA ALA A 125 -7.88 -12.22 -11.54
C ALA A 125 -8.41 -10.80 -11.80
N VAL A 126 -8.16 -10.24 -12.98
CA VAL A 126 -8.58 -8.89 -13.35
C VAL A 126 -9.82 -8.94 -14.24
N MET A 127 -10.93 -8.36 -13.80
CA MET A 127 -12.20 -8.39 -14.56
C MET A 127 -12.11 -7.72 -15.94
N LYS A 128 -11.36 -6.62 -16.04
CA LYS A 128 -11.17 -5.85 -17.27
C LYS A 128 -9.67 -5.58 -17.49
N PRO A 129 -8.89 -6.59 -17.92
CA PRO A 129 -7.45 -6.41 -18.16
C PRO A 129 -7.22 -5.35 -19.24
N LYS A 130 -6.28 -4.44 -18.97
CA LYS A 130 -5.86 -3.40 -19.94
C LYS A 130 -4.43 -3.66 -20.40
N GLU A 131 -4.23 -3.49 -21.70
CA GLU A 131 -2.90 -3.53 -22.30
C GLU A 131 -2.11 -2.26 -21.98
N GLY A 132 -0.78 -2.38 -21.98
CA GLY A 132 0.12 -1.31 -21.55
C GLY A 132 0.35 -1.27 -20.04
N THR A 133 0.03 -2.35 -19.31
CA THR A 133 0.17 -2.49 -17.85
C THR A 133 1.11 -3.64 -17.47
N ILE A 134 1.32 -3.87 -16.17
CA ILE A 134 2.06 -5.02 -15.62
C ILE A 134 1.68 -6.34 -16.29
N LEU A 135 0.40 -6.52 -16.66
CA LEU A 135 -0.06 -7.73 -17.33
C LEU A 135 0.58 -7.90 -18.71
N THR A 136 0.73 -6.82 -19.46
CA THR A 136 1.37 -6.82 -20.77
C THR A 136 2.86 -7.14 -20.65
N VAL A 137 3.55 -6.56 -19.68
CA VAL A 137 4.97 -6.83 -19.43
C VAL A 137 5.17 -8.28 -18.99
N ALA A 138 4.35 -8.78 -18.07
CA ALA A 138 4.37 -10.17 -17.62
C ALA A 138 4.14 -11.14 -18.79
N ARG A 139 3.18 -10.85 -19.69
CA ARG A 139 2.94 -11.66 -20.89
C ARG A 139 4.16 -11.66 -21.81
N GLY A 140 4.75 -10.51 -22.10
CA GLY A 140 5.96 -10.44 -22.93
C GLY A 140 7.14 -11.20 -22.32
N CYS A 141 7.32 -11.14 -21.00
CA CYS A 141 8.31 -11.96 -20.28
C CYS A 141 8.03 -13.47 -20.44
N ALA A 142 6.76 -13.91 -20.36
CA ALA A 142 6.40 -15.31 -20.52
C ALA A 142 6.59 -15.81 -21.97
N GLU A 143 6.24 -15.00 -22.96
CA GLU A 143 6.48 -15.29 -24.38
C GLU A 143 7.99 -15.43 -24.66
N ALA A 144 8.81 -14.54 -24.09
CA ALA A 144 10.27 -14.65 -24.16
C ALA A 144 10.78 -15.90 -23.47
N ALA A 145 10.21 -16.27 -22.31
CA ALA A 145 10.59 -17.49 -21.59
C ALA A 145 10.35 -18.76 -22.43
N VAL A 146 9.18 -18.87 -23.06
CA VAL A 146 8.87 -20.02 -23.94
C VAL A 146 9.87 -20.12 -25.09
N ARG A 147 10.17 -19.02 -25.76
CA ARG A 147 11.13 -18.99 -26.87
C ARG A 147 12.55 -19.34 -26.41
N LEU A 148 13.00 -18.71 -25.32
CA LEU A 148 14.38 -18.91 -24.81
C LEU A 148 14.60 -20.31 -24.25
N ALA A 149 13.56 -20.98 -23.76
CA ALA A 149 13.66 -22.36 -23.30
C ALA A 149 14.00 -23.35 -24.44
N GLU A 150 13.76 -22.99 -25.70
CA GLU A 150 14.21 -23.77 -26.86
C GLU A 150 15.67 -23.47 -27.25
N GLU A 151 16.22 -22.33 -26.80
CA GLU A 151 17.54 -21.82 -27.20
C GLU A 151 18.64 -22.11 -26.20
N THR A 152 18.33 -22.26 -24.91
CA THR A 152 19.32 -22.46 -23.84
C THR A 152 18.80 -23.29 -22.68
N ASP A 153 19.71 -24.04 -22.03
CA ASP A 153 19.48 -24.73 -20.76
C ASP A 153 20.08 -23.96 -19.57
N GLU A 154 20.77 -22.85 -19.80
CA GLU A 154 21.41 -22.04 -18.76
C GLU A 154 20.45 -21.00 -18.20
N ILE A 155 20.12 -21.13 -16.91
CA ILE A 155 19.13 -20.27 -16.23
C ILE A 155 19.53 -18.81 -16.22
N GLU A 156 20.82 -18.50 -16.11
CA GLU A 156 21.33 -17.12 -16.14
C GLU A 156 21.10 -16.47 -17.51
N VAL A 157 21.41 -17.17 -18.59
CA VAL A 157 21.17 -16.70 -19.98
C VAL A 157 19.67 -16.56 -20.24
N PHE A 158 18.89 -17.54 -19.81
CA PHE A 158 17.43 -17.55 -19.91
C PHE A 158 16.81 -16.33 -19.21
N LEU A 159 17.14 -16.11 -17.94
CA LEU A 159 16.57 -15.01 -17.16
C LEU A 159 17.01 -13.64 -17.69
N LYS A 160 18.26 -13.51 -18.13
CA LYS A 160 18.78 -12.30 -18.76
C LYS A 160 18.01 -11.95 -20.04
N GLY A 161 17.77 -12.93 -20.89
CA GLY A 161 16.99 -12.71 -22.12
C GLY A 161 15.53 -12.34 -21.86
N ILE A 162 14.90 -12.93 -20.85
CA ILE A 162 13.54 -12.55 -20.41
C ILE A 162 13.50 -11.07 -19.97
N ILE A 163 14.47 -10.64 -19.18
CA ILE A 163 14.58 -9.25 -18.70
C ILE A 163 14.80 -8.28 -19.86
N GLU A 164 15.68 -8.63 -20.82
CA GLU A 164 15.93 -7.81 -22.00
C GLU A 164 14.66 -7.62 -22.86
N ASP A 165 13.89 -8.69 -23.09
CA ASP A 165 12.62 -8.60 -23.81
C ASP A 165 11.55 -7.89 -22.99
N GLY A 166 11.51 -8.12 -21.67
CA GLY A 166 10.64 -7.39 -20.76
C GLY A 166 10.85 -5.87 -20.82
N HIS A 167 12.11 -5.40 -20.88
CA HIS A 167 12.41 -3.98 -21.07
C HIS A 167 11.92 -3.43 -22.41
N LYS A 168 12.02 -4.21 -23.49
CA LYS A 168 11.50 -3.79 -24.81
C LYS A 168 9.99 -3.61 -24.77
N ILE A 169 9.26 -4.53 -24.12
CA ILE A 169 7.82 -4.44 -23.95
C ILE A 169 7.46 -3.28 -23.03
N LEU A 170 8.16 -3.12 -21.90
CA LEU A 170 7.95 -2.00 -20.97
C LEU A 170 8.07 -0.65 -21.69
N ALA A 171 9.09 -0.48 -22.55
CA ALA A 171 9.28 0.74 -23.34
C ALA A 171 8.13 1.01 -24.34
N GLN A 172 7.32 0.00 -24.69
CA GLN A 172 6.17 0.12 -25.58
C GLN A 172 4.86 0.43 -24.83
N THR A 173 4.83 0.33 -23.50
CA THR A 173 3.60 0.55 -22.71
C THR A 173 2.98 1.93 -22.92
N PRO A 174 3.75 3.04 -23.13
CA PRO A 174 3.16 4.34 -23.44
C PRO A 174 2.41 4.40 -24.77
N GLU A 175 2.76 3.54 -25.75
CA GLU A 175 2.05 3.48 -27.03
C GLU A 175 0.74 2.66 -26.92
N MET A 176 0.59 1.85 -25.88
CA MET A 176 -0.59 1.02 -25.62
C MET A 176 -1.59 1.71 -24.68
N LEU A 177 -1.10 2.57 -23.77
CA LEU A 177 -1.91 3.25 -22.77
C LEU A 177 -1.65 4.76 -22.82
N PRO A 178 -2.56 5.56 -23.41
CA PRO A 178 -2.33 6.97 -23.71
C PRO A 178 -1.94 7.82 -22.49
N VAL A 179 -2.44 7.53 -21.30
CA VAL A 179 -2.11 8.28 -20.08
C VAL A 179 -0.62 8.18 -19.72
N LEU A 180 0.02 7.03 -19.98
CA LEU A 180 1.48 6.86 -19.78
C LEU A 180 2.28 7.74 -20.75
N LYS A 181 1.80 7.82 -22.02
CA LYS A 181 2.43 8.67 -23.04
C LYS A 181 2.31 10.14 -22.69
N GLN A 182 1.16 10.58 -22.20
CA GLN A 182 0.92 11.96 -21.77
C GLN A 182 1.81 12.33 -20.58
N ALA A 183 1.98 11.42 -19.63
CA ALA A 183 2.84 11.62 -18.45
C ALA A 183 4.33 11.43 -18.75
N GLY A 184 4.71 10.94 -19.93
CA GLY A 184 6.11 10.67 -20.31
C GLY A 184 6.76 9.55 -19.50
N VAL A 185 5.98 8.61 -18.99
CA VAL A 185 6.44 7.49 -18.15
C VAL A 185 6.09 6.15 -18.77
N VAL A 186 6.75 5.08 -18.33
CA VAL A 186 6.37 3.68 -18.60
C VAL A 186 5.47 3.17 -17.49
N ASP A 187 4.85 1.98 -17.68
CA ASP A 187 4.01 1.38 -16.65
C ASP A 187 4.79 1.06 -15.37
N ALA A 188 4.32 1.61 -14.26
CA ALA A 188 4.93 1.47 -12.94
C ALA A 188 4.98 0.00 -12.48
N GLY A 189 3.86 -0.72 -12.61
CA GLY A 189 3.77 -2.13 -12.24
C GLY A 189 4.68 -3.03 -13.06
N GLY A 190 4.76 -2.81 -14.38
CA GLY A 190 5.69 -3.49 -15.28
C GLY A 190 7.15 -3.24 -14.92
N ARG A 191 7.49 -1.99 -14.56
CA ARG A 191 8.84 -1.68 -14.08
C ARG A 191 9.15 -2.38 -12.76
N GLY A 192 8.18 -2.40 -11.83
CA GLY A 192 8.31 -3.13 -10.57
C GLY A 192 8.54 -4.62 -10.76
N LEU A 193 7.84 -5.25 -11.71
CA LEU A 193 8.06 -6.66 -12.07
C LEU A 193 9.48 -6.91 -12.58
N LEU A 194 10.02 -6.02 -13.41
CA LEU A 194 11.39 -6.15 -13.91
C LEU A 194 12.41 -5.98 -12.79
N TYR A 195 12.22 -5.11 -11.81
CA TYR A 195 13.09 -5.03 -10.64
C TYR A 195 13.15 -6.35 -9.86
N ILE A 196 12.02 -7.05 -9.71
CA ILE A 196 12.00 -8.37 -9.06
C ILE A 196 12.86 -9.37 -9.85
N LEU A 197 12.75 -9.41 -11.17
CA LEU A 197 13.52 -10.31 -12.02
C LEU A 197 15.01 -9.93 -12.06
N GLU A 198 15.34 -8.64 -12.11
CA GLU A 198 16.71 -8.12 -12.05
C GLU A 198 17.41 -8.50 -10.74
N GLY A 199 16.72 -8.38 -9.60
CA GLY A 199 17.22 -8.83 -8.30
C GLY A 199 17.46 -10.33 -8.26
N ALA A 200 16.53 -11.12 -8.80
CA ALA A 200 16.67 -12.56 -8.93
C ALA A 200 17.89 -12.95 -9.78
N LEU A 201 18.13 -12.26 -10.89
CA LEU A 201 19.30 -12.48 -11.77
C LEU A 201 20.60 -12.14 -11.05
N LYS A 202 20.67 -11.02 -10.33
CA LYS A 202 21.87 -10.62 -9.56
C LYS A 202 22.27 -11.73 -8.57
N GLN A 203 21.30 -12.40 -7.95
CA GLN A 203 21.56 -13.49 -7.02
C GLN A 203 22.08 -14.78 -7.67
N LEU A 204 21.70 -15.06 -8.92
CA LEU A 204 22.23 -16.22 -9.65
C LEU A 204 23.74 -16.14 -9.89
N GLY A 205 24.27 -14.93 -10.11
CA GLY A 205 25.70 -14.68 -10.31
C GLY A 205 26.54 -14.66 -9.02
N GLY A 206 25.91 -14.74 -7.83
CA GLY A 206 26.59 -14.64 -6.53
C GLY A 206 26.25 -15.78 -5.58
N ASP A 207 27.27 -16.39 -4.95
CA ASP A 207 27.09 -17.46 -3.92
C ASP A 207 26.87 -16.90 -2.50
N LEU A 208 26.74 -15.57 -2.34
CA LEU A 208 26.58 -14.95 -1.01
C LEU A 208 25.16 -15.15 -0.48
N PRO A 209 24.98 -15.45 0.81
CA PRO A 209 23.67 -15.49 1.43
C PRO A 209 23.03 -14.11 1.38
N VAL A 210 21.78 -14.03 0.87
CA VAL A 210 20.97 -12.82 0.88
C VAL A 210 20.01 -12.90 2.04
N THR A 211 19.96 -11.84 2.86
CA THR A 211 18.97 -11.64 3.92
C THR A 211 17.95 -10.60 3.48
N LEU A 212 16.73 -10.70 3.97
CA LEU A 212 15.71 -9.69 3.78
C LEU A 212 16.17 -8.36 4.42
N GLN A 213 16.15 -7.30 3.65
CA GLN A 213 16.37 -5.96 4.14
C GLN A 213 15.00 -5.41 4.57
N ASP A 214 14.71 -5.46 5.86
CA ASP A 214 13.51 -4.80 6.41
C ASP A 214 13.63 -3.30 6.15
N GLY A 215 12.90 -2.84 5.17
CA GLY A 215 12.50 -1.48 4.77
C GLY A 215 13.22 -0.24 5.29
N GLN A 216 14.55 -0.30 5.50
CA GLN A 216 15.38 0.89 5.72
C GLN A 216 16.51 0.88 4.70
N SER A 217 16.63 1.98 3.96
CA SER A 217 17.72 2.28 3.04
C SER A 217 19.07 1.86 3.63
N THR A 218 19.77 0.92 2.96
CA THR A 218 21.11 0.50 3.39
C THR A 218 22.13 0.84 2.33
N ALA A 219 22.95 1.84 2.64
CA ALA A 219 24.37 1.77 2.26
C ALA A 219 25.05 0.75 3.20
N ALA A 220 25.90 -0.09 2.63
CA ALA A 220 26.54 -1.21 3.31
C ALA A 220 27.41 -0.76 4.48
N ALA A 221 27.21 -1.35 5.68
CA ALA A 221 28.16 -1.31 6.78
C ALA A 221 28.30 -2.72 7.39
N PRO A 222 29.45 -3.10 7.96
CA PRO A 222 29.80 -4.46 8.28
C PRO A 222 29.02 -5.03 9.47
N GLU A 223 28.82 -6.34 9.42
CA GLU A 223 28.07 -7.13 10.40
C GLU A 223 28.57 -6.96 11.83
N THR A 224 27.68 -6.43 12.69
CA THR A 224 27.73 -6.72 14.12
C THR A 224 26.42 -7.40 14.50
N ASN A 225 26.55 -8.59 15.07
CA ASN A 225 25.49 -9.45 15.57
C ASN A 225 24.54 -8.72 16.51
N PHE A 226 23.31 -8.46 16.10
CA PHE A 226 22.22 -7.95 16.95
C PHE A 226 21.24 -9.04 17.43
N ALA A 227 21.63 -10.31 17.38
CA ALA A 227 20.80 -11.42 17.88
C ALA A 227 20.73 -11.52 19.43
N SER A 228 21.29 -10.56 20.18
CA SER A 228 21.32 -10.61 21.64
C SER A 228 20.57 -9.49 22.37
N LEU A 229 19.76 -8.69 21.67
CA LEU A 229 18.98 -7.59 22.31
C LEU A 229 17.47 -7.83 22.39
N ALA A 230 17.00 -9.03 22.04
CA ALA A 230 15.58 -9.41 22.18
C ALA A 230 15.20 -9.95 23.58
N SER A 231 16.03 -9.76 24.58
CA SER A 231 15.76 -10.20 25.97
C SER A 231 16.12 -9.15 27.00
N VAL A 232 15.50 -7.96 26.93
CA VAL A 232 15.42 -7.06 28.08
C VAL A 232 13.96 -6.68 28.26
N GLU A 233 13.24 -7.58 28.90
CA GLU A 233 11.97 -7.28 29.58
C GLU A 233 12.29 -6.45 30.83
N ASN A 234 11.54 -5.35 31.04
CA ASN A 234 11.46 -4.55 32.26
C ASN A 234 12.61 -3.57 32.58
N GLU A 235 13.00 -2.71 31.62
CA GLU A 235 13.60 -1.44 32.04
C GLU A 235 12.61 -0.28 31.81
N SER A 236 12.41 0.51 32.86
CA SER A 236 11.60 1.74 32.81
C SER A 236 12.13 2.65 31.71
N ILE A 237 11.25 3.14 30.82
CA ILE A 237 11.59 4.12 29.78
C ILE A 237 12.23 5.34 30.48
N THR A 238 13.55 5.50 30.35
CA THR A 238 14.32 6.57 30.99
C THR A 238 14.06 7.89 30.26
N PHE A 239 14.02 7.88 28.92
CA PHE A 239 13.77 9.04 28.06
C PHE A 239 12.51 8.83 27.22
N GLY A 240 11.65 9.84 27.16
CA GLY A 240 10.29 9.71 26.63
C GLY A 240 10.13 9.82 25.13
N TYR A 241 11.10 10.39 24.40
CA TYR A 241 10.97 10.64 22.98
C TYR A 241 12.07 9.97 22.18
N CYS A 242 11.68 9.21 21.14
CA CYS A 242 12.56 8.79 20.07
C CYS A 242 12.64 9.91 19.04
N THR A 243 13.84 10.43 18.76
CA THR A 243 14.06 11.57 17.86
C THR A 243 15.03 11.17 16.77
N GLU A 244 14.57 11.22 15.52
CA GLU A 244 15.34 10.86 14.33
C GLU A 244 15.37 12.01 13.34
N PHE A 245 16.51 12.24 12.68
CA PHE A 245 16.64 13.21 11.59
C PHE A 245 17.98 13.03 10.85
N PHE A 246 18.09 13.67 9.69
CA PHE A 246 19.34 13.81 8.95
C PHE A 246 19.83 15.25 9.02
N ILE A 247 21.13 15.43 9.17
CA ILE A 247 21.79 16.73 9.05
C ILE A 247 22.46 16.76 7.68
N ASN A 248 22.05 17.66 6.80
CA ASN A 248 22.68 17.86 5.50
C ASN A 248 23.89 18.78 5.70
N VAL A 249 25.08 18.28 5.41
CA VAL A 249 26.36 18.99 5.64
C VAL A 249 27.38 18.53 4.60
N ASP A 250 28.05 19.46 3.93
CA ASP A 250 29.10 19.15 2.97
C ASP A 250 30.32 18.53 3.69
N HIS A 251 30.62 17.27 3.41
CA HIS A 251 31.76 16.51 3.94
C HIS A 251 31.89 16.56 5.47
N PRO A 252 31.08 15.78 6.21
CA PRO A 252 31.12 15.77 7.67
C PRO A 252 32.47 15.32 8.21
N ASP A 253 33.12 16.17 9.02
CA ASP A 253 34.36 15.85 9.73
C ASP A 253 34.07 14.85 10.88
N GLU A 254 34.95 13.86 11.07
CA GLU A 254 34.87 12.90 12.16
C GLU A 254 34.84 13.58 13.55
N ALA A 255 35.49 14.75 13.68
CA ALA A 255 35.45 15.56 14.89
C ALA A 255 34.05 16.13 15.17
N VAL A 256 33.28 16.50 14.14
CA VAL A 256 31.91 17.00 14.24
C VAL A 256 30.96 15.91 14.72
N THR A 257 31.03 14.72 14.13
CA THR A 257 30.21 13.57 14.53
C THR A 257 30.54 13.09 15.95
N THR A 258 31.81 13.06 16.31
CA THR A 258 32.24 12.71 17.69
C THR A 258 31.76 13.72 18.72
N GLY A 259 31.88 15.02 18.41
CA GLY A 259 31.38 16.09 19.28
C GLY A 259 29.86 16.10 19.42
N LEU A 260 29.15 15.85 18.33
CA LEU A 260 27.69 15.73 18.34
C LEU A 260 27.22 14.52 19.16
N LYS A 261 27.85 13.35 18.95
CA LYS A 261 27.55 12.12 19.72
C LYS A 261 27.80 12.32 21.21
N ALA A 262 28.90 12.99 21.59
CA ALA A 262 29.19 13.33 22.99
C ALA A 262 28.13 14.26 23.58
N TYR A 263 27.68 15.29 22.84
CA TYR A 263 26.62 16.17 23.29
C TYR A 263 25.28 15.45 23.47
N LEU A 264 24.87 14.63 22.46
CA LEU A 264 23.62 13.86 22.56
C LEU A 264 23.64 12.92 23.77
N GLY A 265 24.80 12.36 24.13
CA GLY A 265 24.98 11.54 25.33
C GLY A 265 24.78 12.29 26.65
N THR A 266 24.76 13.63 26.65
CA THR A 266 24.45 14.43 27.85
C THR A 266 22.96 14.67 28.03
N ILE A 267 22.14 14.48 27.00
CA ILE A 267 20.69 14.78 26.98
C ILE A 267 19.82 13.56 26.68
N GLY A 268 20.43 12.38 26.40
CA GLY A 268 19.69 11.18 26.01
C GLY A 268 20.55 9.93 26.00
N ASP A 269 19.94 8.82 25.61
CA ASP A 269 20.59 7.52 25.39
C ASP A 269 20.22 6.92 24.02
N SER A 270 20.61 5.65 23.78
CA SER A 270 20.32 4.92 22.53
C SER A 270 20.74 5.67 21.25
N ILE A 271 21.92 6.33 21.33
CA ILE A 271 22.38 7.28 20.32
C ILE A 271 22.98 6.55 19.13
N VAL A 272 22.39 6.78 17.93
CA VAL A 272 22.99 6.50 16.64
C VAL A 272 23.38 7.84 16.00
N CYS A 273 24.65 8.02 15.65
CA CYS A 273 25.18 9.18 14.96
C CYS A 273 26.19 8.66 13.91
N VAL A 274 25.76 8.60 12.67
CA VAL A 274 26.55 8.04 11.55
C VAL A 274 26.63 9.08 10.45
N ALA A 275 27.87 9.39 10.04
CA ALA A 275 28.13 10.26 8.89
C ALA A 275 28.27 9.42 7.62
N ASP A 276 27.74 9.94 6.52
CA ASP A 276 27.91 9.46 5.15
C ASP A 276 28.10 10.70 4.27
N ASP A 277 28.74 10.58 3.13
CA ASP A 277 29.26 11.64 2.22
C ASP A 277 28.80 13.09 2.51
N ASP A 278 27.51 13.40 2.44
CA ASP A 278 26.94 14.75 2.61
C ASP A 278 25.86 14.81 3.70
N ILE A 279 25.70 13.75 4.53
CA ILE A 279 24.70 13.69 5.58
C ILE A 279 25.22 13.06 6.87
N ILE A 280 24.62 13.47 8.00
CA ILE A 280 24.78 12.77 9.29
C ILE A 280 23.41 12.28 9.73
N LYS A 281 23.22 10.96 9.86
CA LYS A 281 22.01 10.37 10.43
C LYS A 281 22.07 10.38 11.95
N ILE A 282 21.01 10.89 12.58
CA ILE A 282 20.83 10.95 14.03
C ILE A 282 19.62 10.14 14.45
N HIS A 283 19.80 9.34 15.51
CA HIS A 283 18.74 8.75 16.31
C HIS A 283 19.13 8.90 17.78
N VAL A 284 18.26 9.39 18.62
CA VAL A 284 18.49 9.56 20.05
C VAL A 284 17.18 9.43 20.84
N HIS A 285 17.23 8.71 21.97
CA HIS A 285 16.15 8.73 22.96
C HIS A 285 16.42 9.84 23.97
N THR A 286 15.54 10.84 24.08
CA THR A 286 15.73 12.01 24.91
C THR A 286 14.40 12.56 25.43
N ASP A 287 14.41 13.25 26.58
CA ASP A 287 13.27 14.06 27.04
C ASP A 287 13.33 15.49 26.47
N HIS A 288 14.38 15.82 25.70
CA HIS A 288 14.64 17.16 25.17
C HIS A 288 14.88 17.13 23.64
N PRO A 289 13.91 16.68 22.81
CA PRO A 289 14.11 16.61 21.35
C PRO A 289 14.50 17.97 20.75
N GLY A 290 13.95 19.07 21.27
CA GLY A 290 14.30 20.41 20.83
C GLY A 290 15.77 20.76 20.97
N LEU A 291 16.45 20.32 22.06
CA LEU A 291 17.89 20.55 22.25
C LEU A 291 18.74 19.74 21.27
N ALA A 292 18.32 18.55 20.93
CA ALA A 292 18.98 17.72 19.89
C ALA A 292 18.90 18.40 18.52
N ILE A 293 17.72 18.92 18.17
CA ILE A 293 17.46 19.65 16.93
C ILE A 293 18.25 20.94 16.88
N GLU A 294 18.21 21.76 17.93
CA GLU A 294 18.93 23.04 18.00
C GLU A 294 20.45 22.85 17.85
N LYS A 295 21.00 21.81 18.48
CA LYS A 295 22.41 21.46 18.32
C LYS A 295 22.74 21.02 16.90
N ALA A 296 21.89 20.22 16.28
CA ALA A 296 22.06 19.75 14.92
C ALA A 296 22.02 20.89 13.90
N LEU A 297 21.13 21.88 14.10
CA LEU A 297 21.03 23.08 13.25
C LEU A 297 22.31 23.96 13.27
N THR A 298 23.16 23.83 14.30
CA THR A 298 24.48 24.52 14.29
C THR A 298 25.50 23.87 13.35
N ILE A 299 25.20 22.67 12.83
CA ILE A 299 26.07 21.88 11.96
C ILE A 299 25.62 21.97 10.51
N GLY A 300 24.31 21.81 10.26
CA GLY A 300 23.76 21.84 8.91
C GLY A 300 22.24 21.96 8.90
N SER A 301 21.64 21.97 7.72
CA SER A 301 20.18 21.95 7.56
C SER A 301 19.63 20.56 7.87
N LEU A 302 18.38 20.47 8.37
CA LEU A 302 17.77 19.21 8.75
C LEU A 302 16.75 18.74 7.72
N SER A 303 16.69 17.40 7.56
CA SER A 303 15.68 16.72 6.75
C SER A 303 15.22 15.43 7.45
N GLY A 304 14.02 14.90 7.06
CA GLY A 304 13.50 13.65 7.61
C GLY A 304 13.27 13.67 9.12
N LEU A 305 12.83 14.82 9.67
CA LEU A 305 12.62 14.98 11.11
C LEU A 305 11.42 14.16 11.57
N LYS A 306 11.64 13.28 12.56
CA LYS A 306 10.63 12.45 13.19
C LYS A 306 10.82 12.44 14.69
N ILE A 307 9.75 12.69 15.45
CA ILE A 307 9.74 12.67 16.92
C ILE A 307 8.54 11.84 17.38
N ASP A 308 8.81 10.69 17.99
CA ASP A 308 7.78 9.80 18.50
C ASP A 308 7.79 9.82 20.04
N ASN A 309 6.62 9.93 20.68
CA ASN A 309 6.48 9.79 22.13
C ASN A 309 6.41 8.31 22.52
N MET A 310 7.53 7.77 22.98
CA MET A 310 7.64 6.36 23.36
C MET A 310 6.79 6.00 24.59
N ARG A 311 6.43 6.98 25.43
CA ARG A 311 5.54 6.76 26.58
C ARG A 311 4.10 6.52 26.09
N GLU A 312 3.65 7.19 25.05
CA GLU A 312 2.36 6.96 24.41
C GLU A 312 2.36 5.62 23.65
N GLN A 313 3.41 5.33 22.89
CA GLN A 313 3.58 4.03 22.23
C GLN A 313 3.66 2.88 23.24
N HIS A 314 4.29 3.10 24.40
CA HIS A 314 4.37 2.10 25.47
C HIS A 314 3.03 1.98 26.21
N THR A 315 2.31 3.06 26.41
CA THR A 315 0.95 3.04 26.99
C THR A 315 -0.02 2.33 26.04
N ASN A 316 0.09 2.56 24.74
CA ASN A 316 -0.65 1.82 23.74
C ASN A 316 -0.20 0.35 23.67
N LYS A 317 1.11 0.04 23.79
CA LYS A 317 1.61 -1.34 23.92
C LYS A 317 1.23 -1.99 25.24
N ILE A 318 1.16 -1.26 26.35
CA ILE A 318 0.71 -1.81 27.64
C ILE A 318 -0.79 -2.10 27.57
N ASN A 319 -1.59 -1.31 26.91
CA ASN A 319 -2.99 -1.64 26.60
C ASN A 319 -3.11 -2.85 25.65
N PHE A 320 -2.11 -3.09 24.78
CA PHE A 320 -1.99 -4.30 23.96
C PHE A 320 -1.18 -5.43 24.61
N SER A 321 -0.32 -5.16 25.62
CA SER A 321 0.56 -6.15 26.29
C SER A 321 0.11 -6.51 27.72
N ALA A 322 -0.96 -5.90 28.23
CA ALA A 322 -1.58 -6.33 29.49
C ALA A 322 -2.37 -7.64 29.34
N GLU A 323 -2.40 -8.20 28.12
CA GLU A 323 -2.79 -9.59 27.85
C GLU A 323 -1.58 -10.42 27.39
N ALA A 324 -0.60 -10.62 28.27
CA ALA A 324 0.23 -11.84 28.21
C ALA A 324 -0.67 -13.04 28.53
N PRO A 325 -0.46 -14.22 27.90
CA PRO A 325 -1.42 -15.30 27.94
C PRO A 325 -1.62 -15.80 29.38
N LYS A 326 -2.56 -15.22 30.09
CA LYS A 326 -3.34 -15.97 31.05
C LYS A 326 -4.08 -16.99 30.18
N ALA A 327 -3.94 -18.26 30.55
CA ALA A 327 -4.82 -19.32 30.06
C ALA A 327 -6.20 -18.72 29.83
N GLU A 328 -6.69 -18.81 28.62
CA GLU A 328 -7.97 -18.27 28.20
C GLU A 328 -9.05 -18.61 29.21
N ALA A 329 -9.41 -17.60 30.01
CA ALA A 329 -10.76 -17.59 30.50
C ALA A 329 -11.63 -17.51 29.24
N PRO A 330 -12.70 -18.31 29.10
CA PRO A 330 -13.51 -18.31 27.90
C PRO A 330 -13.90 -16.85 27.61
N LYS A 331 -13.51 -16.32 26.43
CA LYS A 331 -14.06 -15.06 25.91
C LYS A 331 -15.55 -15.18 26.08
N ALA A 332 -16.16 -14.24 26.81
CA ALA A 332 -17.61 -14.14 26.79
C ALA A 332 -17.96 -14.07 25.29
N GLU A 333 -18.60 -15.10 24.79
CA GLU A 333 -19.05 -15.15 23.40
C GLU A 333 -19.84 -13.88 23.17
N GLN A 334 -19.33 -13.00 22.30
CA GLN A 334 -20.13 -11.88 21.82
C GLN A 334 -21.43 -12.51 21.26
N PRO A 335 -22.60 -11.96 21.53
CA PRO A 335 -23.82 -12.53 20.99
C PRO A 335 -23.66 -12.70 19.49
N LYS A 336 -23.99 -13.88 18.98
CA LYS A 336 -23.94 -14.17 17.55
C LYS A 336 -24.87 -13.19 16.85
N LYS A 337 -24.31 -12.38 15.95
CA LYS A 337 -25.08 -11.49 15.07
C LYS A 337 -25.42 -12.25 13.79
N ASP A 338 -26.52 -11.91 13.15
CA ASP A 338 -26.88 -12.49 11.86
C ASP A 338 -25.92 -11.99 10.78
N VAL A 339 -25.62 -10.70 10.79
CA VAL A 339 -24.67 -10.05 9.88
C VAL A 339 -23.69 -9.15 10.63
N GLY A 340 -22.50 -8.96 10.07
CA GLY A 340 -21.49 -8.02 10.54
C GLY A 340 -20.97 -7.16 9.42
N PHE A 341 -20.30 -6.05 9.76
CA PHE A 341 -19.81 -5.07 8.79
C PHE A 341 -18.37 -4.68 9.07
N VAL A 342 -17.57 -4.66 8.01
CA VAL A 342 -16.21 -4.11 7.99
C VAL A 342 -16.17 -2.97 6.98
N SER A 343 -15.71 -1.80 7.39
CA SER A 343 -15.48 -0.66 6.50
C SER A 343 -14.01 -0.26 6.51
N ILE A 344 -13.52 0.29 5.41
CA ILE A 344 -12.19 0.91 5.33
C ILE A 344 -12.40 2.42 5.18
N SER A 345 -11.78 3.21 6.05
CA SER A 345 -11.80 4.67 5.95
C SER A 345 -10.60 5.29 6.66
N ALA A 346 -10.22 6.51 6.24
CA ALA A 346 -9.22 7.33 6.89
C ALA A 346 -9.89 8.58 7.48
N GLY A 347 -9.59 8.90 8.72
CA GLY A 347 -10.15 10.03 9.46
C GLY A 347 -11.03 9.60 10.63
N GLU A 348 -10.84 10.27 11.77
CA GLU A 348 -11.58 9.95 13.00
C GLU A 348 -13.09 10.23 12.86
N GLY A 349 -13.47 11.28 12.13
CA GLY A 349 -14.86 11.65 11.90
C GLY A 349 -15.57 10.59 11.06
N LEU A 350 -14.98 10.21 9.91
CA LEU A 350 -15.52 9.14 9.07
C LEU A 350 -15.62 7.81 9.81
N THR A 351 -14.64 7.47 10.64
CA THR A 351 -14.68 6.28 11.50
C THR A 351 -15.87 6.33 12.46
N LYS A 352 -16.16 7.49 13.06
CA LYS A 352 -17.32 7.68 13.94
C LYS A 352 -18.63 7.53 13.18
N ILE A 353 -18.72 8.06 11.96
CA ILE A 353 -19.90 7.94 11.11
C ILE A 353 -20.19 6.46 10.83
N PHE A 354 -19.22 5.68 10.35
CA PHE A 354 -19.40 4.25 10.10
C PHE A 354 -19.77 3.47 11.36
N LYS A 355 -19.15 3.77 12.50
CA LYS A 355 -19.51 3.16 13.78
C LYS A 355 -20.96 3.47 14.19
N ASN A 356 -21.44 4.70 13.98
CA ASN A 356 -22.82 5.11 14.27
C ASN A 356 -23.82 4.43 13.32
N LEU A 357 -23.42 4.13 12.08
CA LEU A 357 -24.22 3.36 11.12
C LEU A 357 -24.23 1.86 11.41
N GLY A 358 -23.51 1.39 12.43
CA GLY A 358 -23.53 0.00 12.88
C GLY A 358 -22.39 -0.86 12.36
N VAL A 359 -21.36 -0.28 11.74
CA VAL A 359 -20.17 -1.01 11.32
C VAL A 359 -19.41 -1.54 12.53
N ASP A 360 -19.12 -2.85 12.55
CA ASP A 360 -18.47 -3.54 13.66
C ASP A 360 -16.97 -3.20 13.75
N GLU A 361 -16.27 -3.25 12.62
CA GLU A 361 -14.84 -2.96 12.53
C GLU A 361 -14.57 -1.95 11.43
N VAL A 362 -13.80 -0.90 11.74
CA VAL A 362 -13.28 0.06 10.75
C VAL A 362 -11.78 -0.10 10.69
N ILE A 363 -11.28 -0.43 9.50
CA ILE A 363 -9.84 -0.52 9.24
C ILE A 363 -9.38 0.87 8.81
N GLU A 364 -8.42 1.43 9.54
CA GLU A 364 -7.81 2.69 9.14
C GLU A 364 -6.94 2.47 7.89
N GLY A 365 -7.26 3.19 6.83
CA GLY A 365 -6.58 3.06 5.55
C GLY A 365 -7.35 3.74 4.43
N GLY A 366 -6.80 3.72 3.23
CA GLY A 366 -7.43 4.31 2.05
C GLY A 366 -6.40 4.90 1.09
N GLN A 367 -6.21 6.20 1.07
CA GLN A 367 -5.49 6.89 -0.01
C GLN A 367 -3.97 6.61 -0.04
N THR A 368 -3.30 6.57 1.11
CA THR A 368 -1.83 6.39 1.18
C THR A 368 -1.39 5.06 1.75
N MET A 369 -2.28 4.33 2.42
CA MET A 369 -2.02 3.03 3.02
C MET A 369 -3.19 2.08 2.77
N ASN A 370 -3.08 1.27 1.73
CA ASN A 370 -4.06 0.23 1.46
C ASN A 370 -3.88 -0.94 2.45
N PRO A 371 -4.94 -1.37 3.15
CA PRO A 371 -4.88 -2.54 4.01
C PRO A 371 -4.55 -3.79 3.18
N SER A 372 -3.83 -4.73 3.79
CA SER A 372 -3.57 -6.02 3.17
C SER A 372 -4.80 -6.92 3.22
N THR A 373 -4.82 -7.95 2.41
CA THR A 373 -5.81 -9.04 2.51
C THR A 373 -5.85 -9.63 3.92
N GLU A 374 -4.69 -9.73 4.59
CA GLU A 374 -4.58 -10.22 5.97
C GLU A 374 -5.18 -9.23 6.98
N ASP A 375 -5.01 -7.92 6.81
CA ASP A 375 -5.63 -6.90 7.66
C ASP A 375 -7.16 -6.99 7.61
N ILE A 376 -7.72 -7.23 6.42
CA ILE A 376 -9.16 -7.43 6.22
C ILE A 376 -9.64 -8.71 6.91
N LEU A 377 -8.93 -9.83 6.73
CA LEU A 377 -9.27 -11.10 7.39
C LEU A 377 -9.20 -10.98 8.91
N ASN A 378 -8.19 -10.30 9.45
CA ASN A 378 -8.06 -10.07 10.88
C ASN A 378 -9.22 -9.21 11.45
N ALA A 379 -9.75 -8.26 10.69
CA ALA A 379 -10.94 -7.50 11.09
C ALA A 379 -12.19 -8.39 11.06
N VAL A 380 -12.35 -9.18 10.00
CA VAL A 380 -13.44 -10.16 9.85
C VAL A 380 -13.45 -11.17 11.01
N ASP A 381 -12.29 -11.66 11.46
CA ASP A 381 -12.18 -12.66 12.52
C ASP A 381 -12.65 -12.15 13.89
N LYS A 382 -12.59 -10.84 14.13
CA LYS A 382 -13.07 -10.22 15.37
C LYS A 382 -14.60 -10.20 15.50
N ILE A 383 -15.33 -10.35 14.38
CA ILE A 383 -16.79 -10.19 14.33
C ILE A 383 -17.44 -11.57 14.45
N ASN A 384 -18.30 -11.77 15.45
CA ASN A 384 -19.05 -13.03 15.63
C ASN A 384 -20.33 -13.04 14.79
N ALA A 385 -20.18 -13.14 13.47
CA ALA A 385 -21.26 -13.26 12.50
C ALA A 385 -20.92 -14.26 11.41
N GLU A 386 -21.92 -14.88 10.80
CA GLU A 386 -21.75 -15.83 9.70
C GLU A 386 -21.59 -15.11 8.36
N HIS A 387 -22.37 -14.04 8.15
CA HIS A 387 -22.31 -13.17 6.99
C HIS A 387 -21.64 -11.85 7.36
N ILE A 388 -20.62 -11.43 6.60
CA ILE A 388 -19.92 -10.18 6.84
C ILE A 388 -19.84 -9.38 5.55
N PHE A 389 -20.32 -8.15 5.60
CA PHE A 389 -20.26 -7.19 4.51
C PHE A 389 -18.98 -6.36 4.63
N ILE A 390 -18.26 -6.21 3.52
CA ILE A 390 -17.02 -5.43 3.44
C ILE A 390 -17.25 -4.25 2.52
N LEU A 391 -17.03 -3.04 3.04
CA LEU A 391 -17.11 -1.76 2.35
C LEU A 391 -15.68 -1.22 2.13
N PRO A 392 -15.06 -1.46 0.96
CA PRO A 392 -13.68 -1.04 0.68
C PRO A 392 -13.51 0.48 0.61
N ASN A 393 -14.52 1.22 0.12
CA ASN A 393 -14.57 2.67 -0.02
C ASN A 393 -13.39 3.27 -0.79
N ASN A 394 -12.71 2.44 -1.55
CA ASN A 394 -11.60 2.80 -2.41
C ASN A 394 -11.39 1.73 -3.48
N LYS A 395 -11.31 2.13 -4.75
CA LYS A 395 -11.14 1.21 -5.88
C LYS A 395 -9.87 0.35 -5.81
N ASN A 396 -8.82 0.83 -5.12
CA ASN A 396 -7.56 0.09 -4.96
C ASN A 396 -7.66 -1.03 -3.92
N ILE A 397 -8.70 -1.02 -3.08
CA ILE A 397 -8.89 -2.00 -2.00
C ILE A 397 -9.87 -3.11 -2.41
N ILE A 398 -10.73 -2.87 -3.39
CA ILE A 398 -11.77 -3.83 -3.83
C ILE A 398 -11.17 -5.21 -4.12
N LEU A 399 -10.08 -5.27 -4.89
CA LEU A 399 -9.42 -6.54 -5.22
C LEU A 399 -8.87 -7.28 -3.99
N ALA A 400 -8.35 -6.54 -3.01
CA ALA A 400 -7.87 -7.14 -1.75
C ALA A 400 -9.04 -7.68 -0.92
N ALA A 401 -10.17 -6.98 -0.89
CA ALA A 401 -11.39 -7.44 -0.24
C ALA A 401 -11.98 -8.69 -0.92
N GLU A 402 -12.03 -8.71 -2.26
CA GLU A 402 -12.45 -9.90 -3.02
C GLU A 402 -11.50 -11.09 -2.81
N GLN A 403 -10.22 -10.83 -2.64
CA GLN A 403 -9.25 -11.88 -2.32
C GLN A 403 -9.46 -12.40 -0.89
N ALA A 404 -9.73 -11.53 0.09
CA ALA A 404 -10.10 -11.93 1.45
C ALA A 404 -11.35 -12.82 1.44
N ALA A 405 -12.37 -12.45 0.65
CA ALA A 405 -13.58 -13.25 0.50
C ALA A 405 -13.31 -14.68 -0.05
N LYS A 406 -12.35 -14.81 -0.95
CA LYS A 406 -11.94 -16.12 -1.50
C LYS A 406 -11.11 -16.97 -0.52
N LEU A 407 -10.46 -16.34 0.45
CA LEU A 407 -9.60 -17.01 1.45
C LEU A 407 -10.34 -17.33 2.76
N SER A 408 -11.48 -16.71 3.01
CA SER A 408 -12.32 -16.99 4.18
C SER A 408 -13.02 -18.34 4.00
N GLU A 409 -12.76 -19.28 4.92
CA GLU A 409 -13.34 -20.62 4.90
C GLU A 409 -14.53 -20.76 5.88
N GLU A 410 -14.55 -19.97 6.96
CA GLU A 410 -15.52 -20.10 8.05
C GLU A 410 -16.69 -19.13 7.95
N LYS A 411 -16.50 -17.98 7.27
CA LYS A 411 -17.48 -16.90 7.17
C LYS A 411 -17.76 -16.56 5.71
N LYS A 412 -19.02 -16.24 5.40
CA LYS A 412 -19.40 -15.78 4.07
C LYS A 412 -19.20 -14.28 3.98
N LEU A 413 -18.24 -13.86 3.15
CA LEU A 413 -17.94 -12.45 2.97
C LEU A 413 -18.64 -11.90 1.72
N HIS A 414 -19.37 -10.79 1.89
CA HIS A 414 -20.06 -10.04 0.86
C HIS A 414 -19.30 -8.74 0.59
N VAL A 415 -18.64 -8.65 -0.55
CA VAL A 415 -17.90 -7.43 -0.92
C VAL A 415 -18.83 -6.50 -1.67
N ILE A 416 -19.11 -5.33 -1.08
CA ILE A 416 -19.79 -4.23 -1.75
C ILE A 416 -18.72 -3.37 -2.42
N PRO A 417 -18.67 -3.28 -3.75
CA PRO A 417 -17.53 -2.67 -4.44
C PRO A 417 -17.57 -1.13 -4.42
N SER A 418 -17.73 -0.55 -3.22
CA SER A 418 -17.71 0.89 -2.99
C SER A 418 -16.32 1.46 -3.30
N ARG A 419 -16.29 2.55 -4.07
CA ARG A 419 -15.08 3.23 -4.54
C ARG A 419 -14.75 4.47 -3.71
N SER A 420 -15.75 4.97 -2.98
CA SER A 420 -15.67 6.15 -2.15
C SER A 420 -16.35 5.96 -0.81
N VAL A 421 -16.04 6.83 0.14
CA VAL A 421 -16.71 6.87 1.45
C VAL A 421 -18.20 7.17 1.31
N PRO A 422 -18.66 8.13 0.49
CA PRO A 422 -20.08 8.35 0.22
C PRO A 422 -20.80 7.09 -0.24
N GLU A 423 -20.26 6.37 -1.23
CA GLU A 423 -20.85 5.09 -1.69
C GLU A 423 -21.00 4.08 -0.53
N GLY A 424 -19.97 3.98 0.35
CA GLY A 424 -20.04 3.10 1.52
C GLY A 424 -21.06 3.51 2.55
N ILE A 425 -21.28 4.81 2.75
CA ILE A 425 -22.31 5.34 3.65
C ILE A 425 -23.70 5.05 3.08
N SER A 426 -23.92 5.34 1.81
CA SER A 426 -25.20 5.05 1.13
C SER A 426 -25.52 3.54 1.17
N ALA A 427 -24.53 2.67 0.95
CA ALA A 427 -24.71 1.23 1.12
C ALA A 427 -25.18 0.85 2.54
N MET A 428 -24.66 1.49 3.58
CA MET A 428 -25.06 1.21 4.97
C MET A 428 -26.50 1.63 5.27
N PHE A 429 -27.07 2.61 4.57
CA PHE A 429 -28.51 2.96 4.73
C PHE A 429 -29.44 1.87 4.19
N CYS A 430 -28.95 0.94 3.36
CA CYS A 430 -29.72 -0.22 2.92
C CYS A 430 -29.75 -1.36 3.95
N TYR A 431 -29.09 -1.21 5.12
CA TYR A 431 -29.11 -2.24 6.14
C TYR A 431 -30.47 -2.33 6.82
N GLU A 432 -31.10 -3.48 6.68
CA GLU A 432 -32.33 -3.84 7.40
C GLU A 432 -32.07 -5.05 8.29
N HIS A 433 -32.45 -4.95 9.56
CA HIS A 433 -32.37 -6.07 10.48
C HIS A 433 -33.30 -7.20 10.00
N ASP A 434 -32.83 -8.44 10.04
CA ASP A 434 -33.57 -9.63 9.58
C ASP A 434 -33.77 -9.77 8.05
N ALA A 435 -33.16 -8.89 7.21
CA ALA A 435 -33.18 -9.06 5.76
C ALA A 435 -32.27 -10.22 5.31
N ASP A 436 -32.62 -10.85 4.19
CA ASP A 436 -31.78 -11.88 3.57
C ASP A 436 -30.46 -11.28 3.12
N PRO A 437 -29.30 -11.87 3.48
CA PRO A 437 -27.99 -11.31 3.14
C PRO A 437 -27.75 -11.15 1.64
N ASP A 438 -28.30 -12.02 0.78
CA ASP A 438 -28.12 -11.94 -0.66
C ASP A 438 -29.01 -10.81 -1.26
N GLU A 439 -30.21 -10.57 -0.69
CA GLU A 439 -31.07 -9.43 -1.06
C GLU A 439 -30.45 -8.11 -0.59
N MET A 440 -29.88 -8.08 0.62
CA MET A 440 -29.17 -6.92 1.15
C MET A 440 -27.92 -6.58 0.33
N GLU A 441 -27.14 -7.59 -0.08
CA GLU A 441 -25.99 -7.39 -0.99
C GLU A 441 -26.42 -6.73 -2.30
N ALA A 442 -27.54 -7.17 -2.88
CA ALA A 442 -28.07 -6.58 -4.11
C ALA A 442 -28.50 -5.12 -3.89
N ALA A 443 -29.26 -4.84 -2.83
CA ALA A 443 -29.71 -3.48 -2.49
C ALA A 443 -28.53 -2.52 -2.26
N MET A 444 -27.51 -2.96 -1.52
CA MET A 444 -26.28 -2.17 -1.29
C MET A 444 -25.52 -1.89 -2.59
N LYS A 445 -25.45 -2.88 -3.50
CA LYS A 445 -24.80 -2.70 -4.81
C LYS A 445 -25.58 -1.76 -5.74
N ASP A 446 -26.89 -1.72 -5.61
CA ASP A 446 -27.72 -0.78 -6.36
C ASP A 446 -27.57 0.64 -5.78
N ALA A 447 -27.54 0.79 -4.44
CA ALA A 447 -27.40 2.08 -3.78
C ALA A 447 -26.11 2.80 -4.14
N ILE A 448 -24.97 2.10 -4.16
CA ILE A 448 -23.67 2.70 -4.53
C ILE A 448 -23.63 3.24 -5.98
N GLN A 449 -24.55 2.87 -6.85
CA GLN A 449 -24.62 3.38 -8.23
C GLN A 449 -25.40 4.70 -8.34
N GLN A 450 -26.10 5.09 -7.27
CA GLN A 450 -26.89 6.33 -7.22
C GLN A 450 -26.12 7.50 -6.65
N VAL A 451 -24.88 7.28 -6.18
CA VAL A 451 -24.06 8.27 -5.51
C VAL A 451 -22.99 8.80 -6.45
N ASP A 452 -23.02 10.09 -6.70
CA ASP A 452 -21.89 10.80 -7.28
C ASP A 452 -20.98 11.33 -6.17
N THR A 453 -19.68 11.09 -6.30
CA THR A 453 -18.69 11.54 -5.32
C THR A 453 -17.81 12.63 -5.88
N ALA A 454 -17.90 13.82 -5.29
CA ALA A 454 -16.98 14.92 -5.57
C ALA A 454 -15.87 14.95 -4.50
N THR A 455 -14.62 15.11 -4.91
CA THR A 455 -13.46 15.22 -4.01
C THR A 455 -12.59 16.40 -4.38
N VAL A 456 -12.03 17.07 -3.35
CA VAL A 456 -11.17 18.24 -3.52
C VAL A 456 -9.86 18.04 -2.79
N THR A 457 -8.75 18.12 -3.53
CA THR A 457 -7.39 17.93 -3.00
C THR A 457 -6.39 18.86 -3.68
N SER A 458 -5.14 18.84 -3.27
CA SER A 458 -4.06 19.58 -3.92
C SER A 458 -3.18 18.67 -4.78
N ALA A 459 -2.70 19.18 -5.91
CA ALA A 459 -1.74 18.49 -6.76
C ALA A 459 -0.37 18.41 -6.06
N VAL A 460 0.19 17.20 -5.98
CA VAL A 460 1.49 16.94 -5.34
C VAL A 460 2.67 17.08 -6.31
N ARG A 461 2.43 17.33 -7.60
CA ARG A 461 3.46 17.50 -8.64
C ARG A 461 2.88 18.16 -9.89
N ASP A 462 3.79 18.70 -10.72
CA ASP A 462 3.43 19.17 -12.06
C ASP A 462 3.05 17.98 -12.95
N THR A 463 1.91 18.09 -13.64
CA THR A 463 1.46 17.08 -14.62
C THR A 463 0.54 17.72 -15.66
N SER A 464 0.16 16.97 -16.69
CA SER A 464 -0.89 17.36 -17.62
C SER A 464 -1.83 16.18 -17.89
N ILE A 465 -3.13 16.41 -17.81
CA ILE A 465 -4.15 15.39 -18.05
C ILE A 465 -5.13 15.95 -19.08
N GLY A 466 -5.19 15.33 -20.26
CA GLY A 466 -5.90 15.88 -21.40
C GLY A 466 -5.35 17.26 -21.79
N ASP A 467 -6.23 18.26 -21.88
CA ASP A 467 -5.88 19.65 -22.18
C ASP A 467 -5.58 20.49 -20.94
N LYS A 468 -5.71 19.91 -19.73
CA LYS A 468 -5.50 20.62 -18.44
C LYS A 468 -4.04 20.52 -18.03
N GLN A 469 -3.39 21.69 -17.81
CA GLN A 469 -2.07 21.79 -17.20
C GLN A 469 -2.24 21.94 -15.68
N ILE A 470 -1.62 21.06 -14.93
CA ILE A 470 -1.68 21.00 -13.48
C ILE A 470 -0.28 21.29 -12.94
N LYS A 471 -0.17 22.27 -12.03
CA LYS A 471 1.06 22.59 -11.32
C LYS A 471 0.96 22.08 -9.89
N GLU A 472 2.10 21.76 -9.29
CA GLU A 472 2.19 21.45 -7.87
C GLU A 472 1.53 22.57 -7.04
N GLY A 473 0.64 22.17 -6.12
CA GLY A 473 -0.15 23.09 -5.28
C GLY A 473 -1.46 23.58 -5.92
N ASN A 474 -1.75 23.30 -7.21
CA ASN A 474 -3.08 23.55 -7.74
C ASN A 474 -4.13 22.71 -7.02
N ILE A 475 -5.31 23.27 -6.87
CA ILE A 475 -6.48 22.58 -6.32
C ILE A 475 -7.13 21.77 -7.43
N LEU A 476 -7.37 20.51 -7.16
CA LEU A 476 -8.01 19.56 -8.04
C LEU A 476 -9.40 19.23 -7.52
N GLY A 477 -10.42 19.59 -8.30
CA GLY A 477 -11.78 19.13 -8.11
C GLY A 477 -12.04 17.92 -9.00
N MET A 478 -12.41 16.80 -8.41
CA MET A 478 -12.69 15.56 -9.11
C MET A 478 -14.13 15.12 -8.87
N LEU A 479 -14.78 14.65 -9.93
CA LEU A 479 -16.08 13.99 -9.88
C LEU A 479 -15.91 12.53 -10.32
N ASN A 480 -16.28 11.59 -9.45
CA ASN A 480 -16.13 10.14 -9.69
C ASN A 480 -14.72 9.75 -10.17
N ASP A 481 -13.69 10.33 -9.56
CA ASP A 481 -12.25 10.17 -9.89
C ASP A 481 -11.79 10.83 -11.20
N GLU A 482 -12.62 11.58 -11.92
CA GLU A 482 -12.23 12.36 -13.10
C GLU A 482 -11.99 13.81 -12.73
N ILE A 483 -10.85 14.40 -13.17
CA ILE A 483 -10.52 15.80 -12.86
C ILE A 483 -11.40 16.74 -13.69
N GLU A 484 -12.36 17.36 -13.03
CA GLU A 484 -13.26 18.33 -13.64
C GLU A 484 -12.73 19.77 -13.54
N VAL A 485 -12.15 20.14 -12.40
CA VAL A 485 -11.70 21.50 -12.08
C VAL A 485 -10.23 21.50 -11.69
N VAL A 486 -9.50 22.54 -12.18
CA VAL A 486 -8.15 22.90 -11.72
C VAL A 486 -8.16 24.37 -11.32
N ALA A 487 -7.97 24.67 -10.04
CA ALA A 487 -8.07 26.01 -9.47
C ALA A 487 -6.83 26.37 -8.65
N GLU A 488 -6.74 27.65 -8.23
CA GLU A 488 -5.71 28.14 -7.31
C GLU A 488 -6.22 28.25 -5.86
N ASP A 489 -7.55 28.28 -5.69
CA ASP A 489 -8.21 28.46 -4.40
C ASP A 489 -9.17 27.30 -4.13
N VAL A 490 -9.19 26.81 -2.88
CA VAL A 490 -9.98 25.63 -2.47
C VAL A 490 -11.48 25.92 -2.59
N MET A 491 -11.94 27.07 -2.05
CA MET A 491 -13.36 27.40 -1.99
C MET A 491 -13.93 27.64 -3.40
N GLU A 492 -13.24 28.44 -4.21
CA GLU A 492 -13.68 28.73 -5.58
C GLU A 492 -13.65 27.48 -6.47
N GLY A 493 -12.58 26.66 -6.35
CA GLY A 493 -12.49 25.37 -7.06
C GLY A 493 -13.59 24.40 -6.66
N THR A 494 -13.96 24.36 -5.38
CA THR A 494 -15.05 23.52 -4.88
C THR A 494 -16.41 24.01 -5.37
N LYS A 495 -16.67 25.32 -5.33
CA LYS A 495 -17.90 25.93 -5.86
C LYS A 495 -18.05 25.66 -7.36
N GLU A 496 -16.96 25.77 -8.13
CA GLU A 496 -16.98 25.43 -9.58
C GLU A 496 -17.28 23.94 -9.82
N LEU A 497 -16.65 23.05 -9.04
CA LEU A 497 -16.91 21.60 -9.12
C LEU A 497 -18.38 21.28 -8.84
N LEU A 498 -18.96 21.86 -7.79
CA LEU A 498 -20.36 21.62 -7.41
C LEU A 498 -21.35 22.15 -8.47
N ARG A 499 -21.05 23.28 -9.12
CA ARG A 499 -21.88 23.76 -10.24
C ARG A 499 -21.91 22.79 -11.43
N ASN A 500 -20.81 22.04 -11.62
CA ASN A 500 -20.73 21.04 -12.68
C ASN A 500 -21.37 19.69 -12.27
N ALA A 501 -21.36 19.37 -10.96
CA ALA A 501 -21.76 18.07 -10.43
C ALA A 501 -23.23 18.01 -10.01
N ILE A 502 -23.77 19.07 -9.40
CA ILE A 502 -25.16 19.12 -8.92
C ILE A 502 -26.09 19.33 -10.13
N THR A 503 -27.11 18.51 -10.24
CA THR A 503 -28.11 18.54 -11.32
C THR A 503 -29.51 18.81 -10.76
N GLU A 504 -30.51 18.97 -11.62
CA GLU A 504 -31.92 19.09 -11.22
C GLU A 504 -32.48 17.80 -10.56
N GLU A 505 -31.76 16.68 -10.68
CA GLU A 505 -32.15 15.39 -10.09
C GLU A 505 -31.50 15.15 -8.73
N SER A 506 -30.56 16.02 -8.31
CA SER A 506 -29.87 15.91 -7.03
C SER A 506 -30.76 16.41 -5.88
N GLU A 507 -31.00 15.57 -4.88
CA GLU A 507 -31.87 15.85 -3.74
C GLU A 507 -31.07 16.13 -2.44
N VAL A 508 -29.94 15.42 -2.25
CA VAL A 508 -29.13 15.50 -1.02
C VAL A 508 -27.66 15.72 -1.35
N VAL A 509 -27.03 16.66 -0.64
CA VAL A 509 -25.59 16.93 -0.71
C VAL A 509 -24.98 16.85 0.67
N SER A 510 -24.12 15.84 0.90
CA SER A 510 -23.43 15.66 2.18
C SER A 510 -21.96 16.04 2.05
N ILE A 511 -21.51 17.02 2.85
CA ILE A 511 -20.16 17.56 2.87
C ILE A 511 -19.39 16.96 4.05
N TYR A 512 -18.31 16.20 3.77
CA TYR A 512 -17.36 15.72 4.76
C TYR A 512 -16.07 16.54 4.64
N TYR A 513 -15.81 17.45 5.60
CA TYR A 513 -14.60 18.26 5.57
C TYR A 513 -13.41 17.54 6.22
N GLY A 514 -12.22 17.78 5.66
CA GLY A 514 -10.98 17.12 6.05
C GLY A 514 -10.26 17.76 7.23
N ALA A 515 -9.20 17.12 7.71
CA ALA A 515 -8.40 17.57 8.85
C ALA A 515 -7.77 18.96 8.67
N ASP A 516 -7.49 19.36 7.43
CA ASP A 516 -6.87 20.65 7.08
C ASP A 516 -7.92 21.73 6.68
N THR A 517 -9.21 21.48 6.95
CA THR A 517 -10.31 22.39 6.59
C THR A 517 -11.04 22.86 7.85
N ALA A 518 -11.32 24.16 7.94
CA ALA A 518 -12.08 24.70 9.06
C ALA A 518 -13.58 24.43 8.90
N GLU A 519 -14.28 24.21 10.02
CA GLU A 519 -15.74 24.03 10.03
C GLU A 519 -16.49 25.23 9.44
N GLU A 520 -15.94 26.44 9.64
CA GLU A 520 -16.48 27.69 9.10
C GLU A 520 -16.49 27.69 7.57
N ASP A 521 -15.43 27.17 6.93
CA ASP A 521 -15.33 27.08 5.46
C ASP A 521 -16.34 26.07 4.92
N ALA A 522 -16.55 24.95 5.62
CA ALA A 522 -17.56 23.96 5.25
C ALA A 522 -18.99 24.50 5.37
N LYS A 523 -19.25 25.37 6.37
CA LYS A 523 -20.52 26.08 6.52
C LYS A 523 -20.75 27.13 5.44
N GLU A 524 -19.67 27.84 5.02
CA GLU A 524 -19.76 28.76 3.89
C GLU A 524 -20.14 28.03 2.61
N LEU A 525 -19.55 26.84 2.41
CA LEU A 525 -19.87 26.00 1.26
C LEU A 525 -21.32 25.48 1.30
N SER A 526 -21.84 25.08 2.48
CA SER A 526 -23.25 24.72 2.67
C SER A 526 -24.19 25.87 2.31
N ALA A 527 -23.91 27.06 2.82
CA ALA A 527 -24.72 28.23 2.51
C ALA A 527 -24.72 28.59 1.01
N PHE A 528 -23.58 28.39 0.33
CA PHE A 528 -23.49 28.54 -1.12
C PHE A 528 -24.40 27.55 -1.85
N ILE A 529 -24.41 26.26 -1.44
CA ILE A 529 -25.24 25.24 -2.08
C ILE A 529 -26.73 25.54 -1.84
N GLU A 530 -27.11 25.90 -0.61
CA GLU A 530 -28.50 26.27 -0.26
C GLU A 530 -29.01 27.48 -1.04
N GLU A 531 -28.11 28.45 -1.38
CA GLU A 531 -28.47 29.63 -2.19
C GLU A 531 -28.59 29.29 -3.68
N GLU A 532 -27.63 28.50 -4.23
CA GLU A 532 -27.56 28.24 -5.68
C GLU A 532 -28.42 27.04 -6.11
N PHE A 533 -28.64 26.06 -5.19
CA PHE A 533 -29.41 24.85 -5.41
C PHE A 533 -30.47 24.66 -4.30
N PRO A 534 -31.51 25.49 -4.26
CA PRO A 534 -32.46 25.53 -3.14
C PRO A 534 -33.32 24.27 -2.96
N ASP A 535 -33.32 23.36 -3.94
CA ASP A 535 -34.03 22.09 -3.91
C ASP A 535 -33.19 20.97 -3.26
N CYS A 536 -31.88 21.19 -2.99
CA CYS A 536 -31.00 20.22 -2.34
C CYS A 536 -31.01 20.41 -0.81
N GLU A 537 -31.14 19.31 -0.09
CA GLU A 537 -30.87 19.26 1.36
C GLU A 537 -29.36 19.13 1.59
N VAL A 538 -28.77 19.97 2.44
CA VAL A 538 -27.32 20.00 2.67
C VAL A 538 -26.98 19.56 4.08
N GLU A 539 -26.10 18.55 4.20
CA GLU A 539 -25.53 18.11 5.47
C GLU A 539 -24.02 18.41 5.52
N VAL A 540 -23.53 18.86 6.69
CA VAL A 540 -22.12 19.10 6.94
C VAL A 540 -21.65 18.25 8.11
N GLN A 541 -20.61 17.47 7.91
CA GLN A 541 -20.05 16.58 8.91
C GLN A 541 -18.52 16.68 8.94
N ASP A 542 -17.93 16.59 10.14
CA ASP A 542 -16.49 16.45 10.31
C ASP A 542 -16.06 15.05 9.88
N GLY A 543 -15.35 14.96 8.77
CA GLY A 543 -14.77 13.69 8.28
C GLY A 543 -13.39 13.44 8.88
N GLY A 544 -12.61 14.51 9.14
CA GLY A 544 -11.24 14.43 9.66
C GLY A 544 -10.28 13.66 8.75
N GLN A 545 -10.66 13.45 7.47
CA GLN A 545 -9.81 12.73 6.52
C GLN A 545 -8.57 13.54 6.13
N PRO A 546 -7.41 12.88 5.97
CA PRO A 546 -6.22 13.52 5.43
C PRO A 546 -6.32 13.70 3.91
N LEU A 547 -5.51 14.58 3.33
CA LEU A 547 -5.31 14.81 1.89
C LEU A 547 -6.46 15.48 1.15
N TYR A 548 -7.71 15.20 1.52
CA TYR A 548 -8.87 15.82 0.89
C TYR A 548 -9.40 16.93 1.77
N TYR A 549 -9.50 18.14 1.21
CA TYR A 549 -10.20 19.25 1.87
C TYR A 549 -11.67 18.92 2.04
N TYR A 550 -12.28 18.36 0.98
CA TYR A 550 -13.66 17.92 0.99
C TYR A 550 -13.82 16.59 0.29
N ILE A 551 -14.68 15.74 0.86
CA ILE A 551 -15.35 14.61 0.20
C ILE A 551 -16.83 14.94 0.24
N ILE A 552 -17.52 14.90 -0.90
CA ILE A 552 -18.90 15.35 -1.01
C ILE A 552 -19.70 14.25 -1.70
N SER A 553 -20.81 13.83 -1.06
CA SER A 553 -21.83 12.98 -1.66
C SER A 553 -22.84 13.85 -2.37
N ILE A 554 -23.28 13.44 -3.55
CA ILE A 554 -24.36 14.05 -4.32
C ILE A 554 -25.30 12.91 -4.71
N GLU A 555 -26.53 12.96 -4.20
CA GLU A 555 -27.54 11.92 -4.36
C GLU A 555 -28.85 12.49 -4.88
#